data_8e35e8d4be1c56acb5298b6a867dd092
#
_entry.id   8e35e8d4be1c56acb5298b6a867dd092
#
_cell.length_a   1.000
_cell.length_b   1.000
_cell.length_c   1.000
_cell.angle_alpha   90.00
_cell.angle_beta   90.00
_cell.angle_gamma   90.00
#
_symmetry.space_group_name_H-M   'P 1'
#
loop_
_entity.id
_entity.type
_entity.pdbx_description
1 polymer ?
#
loop_
_entity_poly.entity_id
_entity_poly.type
_entity_poly.pdbx_seq_one_letter_code
_entity_poly.pdbx_strand_id
1 'polypeptide(L)'
;MNSIPMDDIFLHIYILIDDWYQEHATDYRKGQPGKKPAFSDSEVMTVMVTMDYIPFPSERQFVEFVRANYLALFPNLLEQSQFNRRARQVAHLLEGCQTAEPIKIS
;
A
#
# COMPACT_ATOMS: atom_id res chain seq x y z
N MET A 1 -16.27 -22.35 7.59
CA MET A 1 -16.28 -21.08 6.90
C MET A 1 -14.89 -20.72 6.41
N ASN A 2 -14.81 -20.32 5.17
CA ASN A 2 -13.50 -19.99 4.58
C ASN A 2 -13.21 -18.52 4.72
N SER A 3 -12.13 -18.20 5.41
CA SER A 3 -11.65 -16.83 5.45
C SER A 3 -10.59 -16.67 4.36
N ILE A 4 -10.53 -15.49 3.77
CA ILE A 4 -9.54 -15.19 2.74
C ILE A 4 -8.19 -15.00 3.44
N PRO A 5 -7.15 -15.73 3.01
CA PRO A 5 -5.82 -15.53 3.59
C PRO A 5 -5.34 -14.08 3.42
N MET A 6 -4.62 -13.60 4.41
CA MET A 6 -4.15 -12.22 4.41
C MET A 6 -3.25 -11.90 3.21
N ASP A 7 -2.42 -12.84 2.79
CA ASP A 7 -1.56 -12.63 1.63
C ASP A 7 -2.37 -12.48 0.35
N ASP A 8 -3.51 -13.18 0.22
CA ASP A 8 -4.40 -13.00 -0.93
C ASP A 8 -5.06 -11.62 -0.91
N ILE A 9 -5.40 -11.13 0.28
CA ILE A 9 -5.96 -9.79 0.43
C ILE A 9 -4.94 -8.75 -0.02
N PHE A 10 -3.71 -8.85 0.44
CA PHE A 10 -2.64 -7.96 0.02
C PHE A 10 -2.45 -7.98 -1.49
N LEU A 11 -2.41 -9.18 -2.07
CA LEU A 11 -2.20 -9.32 -3.51
C LEU A 11 -3.34 -8.70 -4.31
N HIS A 12 -4.57 -8.96 -3.89
CA HIS A 12 -5.76 -8.42 -4.57
C HIS A 12 -5.74 -6.89 -4.55
N ILE A 13 -5.49 -6.32 -3.38
CA ILE A 13 -5.45 -4.86 -3.22
C ILE A 13 -4.30 -4.29 -4.04
N TYR A 14 -3.15 -4.94 -4.02
CA TYR A 14 -1.99 -4.47 -4.77
C TYR A 14 -2.28 -4.42 -6.27
N ILE A 15 -2.89 -5.45 -6.82
CA ILE A 15 -3.20 -5.51 -8.25
C ILE A 15 -4.13 -4.35 -8.65
N LEU A 16 -5.18 -4.11 -7.87
CA LEU A 16 -6.11 -3.03 -8.15
C LEU A 16 -5.43 -1.66 -8.09
N ILE A 17 -4.62 -1.45 -7.06
CA ILE A 17 -3.92 -0.18 -6.87
C ILE A 17 -2.87 0.02 -7.96
N ASP A 18 -2.09 -1.00 -8.25
CA ASP A 18 -1.02 -0.87 -9.23
C ASP A 18 -1.57 -0.62 -10.63
N ASP A 19 -2.66 -1.28 -11.01
CA ASP A 19 -3.32 -1.03 -12.29
C ASP A 19 -3.76 0.43 -12.40
N TRP A 20 -4.38 0.96 -11.35
CA TRP A 20 -4.79 2.37 -11.32
C TRP A 20 -3.57 3.29 -11.39
N TYR A 21 -2.53 2.96 -10.63
CA TYR A 21 -1.32 3.77 -10.55
C TYR A 21 -0.64 3.87 -11.91
N GLN A 22 -0.51 2.75 -12.63
CA GLN A 22 0.13 2.75 -13.94
C GLN A 22 -0.64 3.61 -14.95
N GLU A 23 -1.95 3.69 -14.81
CA GLU A 23 -2.77 4.49 -15.71
C GLU A 23 -2.80 5.97 -15.35
N HIS A 24 -2.81 6.31 -14.05
CA HIS A 24 -3.17 7.64 -13.60
C HIS A 24 -2.06 8.41 -12.89
N ALA A 25 -0.98 7.75 -12.53
CA ALA A 25 0.07 8.37 -11.73
C ALA A 25 1.41 8.51 -12.46
N THR A 26 1.45 8.29 -13.78
CA THR A 26 2.69 8.42 -14.53
C THR A 26 3.26 9.83 -14.47
N ASP A 27 2.40 10.84 -14.54
CA ASP A 27 2.86 12.23 -14.48
C ASP A 27 3.42 12.55 -13.10
N TYR A 28 2.83 12.02 -12.06
CA TYR A 28 3.35 12.16 -10.70
C TYR A 28 4.76 11.58 -10.61
N ARG A 29 4.95 10.37 -11.15
CA ARG A 29 6.26 9.71 -11.13
C ARG A 29 7.32 10.50 -11.90
N LYS A 30 6.94 11.05 -13.06
CA LYS A 30 7.86 11.83 -13.88
C LYS A 30 8.36 13.07 -13.15
N GLY A 31 7.57 13.63 -12.26
CA GLY A 31 7.95 14.78 -11.48
C GLY A 31 8.85 14.46 -10.29
N GLN A 32 9.09 13.20 -10.01
CA GLN A 32 9.90 12.80 -8.87
C GLN A 32 11.37 12.70 -9.26
N PRO A 33 12.28 13.33 -8.49
CA PRO A 33 13.70 13.22 -8.76
C PRO A 33 14.25 11.86 -8.37
N GLY A 34 15.32 11.45 -9.03
CA GLY A 34 16.07 10.27 -8.66
C GLY A 34 15.48 8.97 -9.17
N LYS A 35 15.98 7.87 -8.62
CA LYS A 35 15.58 6.53 -9.02
C LYS A 35 14.24 6.14 -8.44
N LYS A 36 13.56 5.22 -9.12
CA LYS A 36 12.35 4.61 -8.61
C LYS A 36 12.64 3.90 -7.28
N PRO A 37 11.85 4.17 -6.23
CA PRO A 37 12.08 3.55 -4.93
C PRO A 37 11.91 2.03 -4.98
N ALA A 38 12.70 1.31 -4.18
CA ALA A 38 12.58 -0.14 -4.07
C ALA A 38 11.23 -0.56 -3.49
N PHE A 39 10.77 0.17 -2.45
CA PHE A 39 9.42 -0.03 -1.92
C PHE A 39 8.53 0.95 -2.66
N SER A 40 7.77 0.44 -3.63
CA SER A 40 7.04 1.26 -4.59
C SER A 40 5.87 2.00 -3.97
N ASP A 41 5.40 3.05 -4.67
CA ASP A 41 4.22 3.79 -4.24
C ASP A 41 3.00 2.87 -4.17
N SER A 42 2.86 1.95 -5.12
CA SER A 42 1.76 0.98 -5.11
C SER A 42 1.81 0.09 -3.87
N GLU A 43 3.01 -0.30 -3.43
CA GLU A 43 3.16 -1.09 -2.21
C GLU A 43 2.81 -0.28 -0.97
N VAL A 44 3.25 0.99 -0.91
CA VAL A 44 2.88 1.87 0.20
C VAL A 44 1.36 1.99 0.29
N MET A 45 0.71 2.27 -0.84
CA MET A 45 -0.75 2.43 -0.89
C MET A 45 -1.46 1.14 -0.50
N THR A 46 -0.92 -0.01 -0.91
CA THR A 46 -1.49 -1.31 -0.55
C THR A 46 -1.52 -1.51 0.96
N VAL A 47 -0.41 -1.23 1.63
CA VAL A 47 -0.35 -1.36 3.09
C VAL A 47 -1.32 -0.37 3.75
N MET A 48 -1.39 0.86 3.24
CA MET A 48 -2.31 1.87 3.78
C MET A 48 -3.76 1.43 3.68
N VAL A 49 -4.18 0.92 2.52
CA VAL A 49 -5.56 0.47 2.32
C VAL A 49 -5.87 -0.71 3.22
N THR A 50 -4.95 -1.67 3.28
CA THR A 50 -5.15 -2.85 4.12
C THR A 50 -5.28 -2.45 5.59
N MET A 51 -4.51 -1.48 6.03
CA MET A 51 -4.57 -0.97 7.39
C MET A 51 -5.94 -0.40 7.74
N ASP A 52 -6.60 0.22 6.77
CA ASP A 52 -7.94 0.78 6.97
C ASP A 52 -9.00 -0.31 7.18
N TYR A 53 -8.78 -1.49 6.61
CA TYR A 53 -9.74 -2.60 6.72
C TYR A 53 -9.46 -3.52 7.89
N ILE A 54 -8.21 -3.60 8.33
CA ILE A 54 -7.82 -4.51 9.41
C ILE A 54 -7.64 -3.69 10.69
N PRO A 55 -8.42 -3.96 11.74
CA PRO A 55 -8.32 -3.15 12.97
C PRO A 55 -7.03 -3.44 13.72
N PHE A 56 -6.15 -2.44 13.77
CA PHE A 56 -4.94 -2.47 14.56
C PHE A 56 -4.89 -1.22 15.42
N PRO A 57 -4.30 -1.29 16.61
CA PRO A 57 -4.24 -0.13 17.50
C PRO A 57 -3.47 1.06 16.95
N SER A 58 -2.47 0.82 16.07
CA SER A 58 -1.67 1.90 15.52
C SER A 58 -1.01 1.48 14.21
N GLU A 59 -0.60 2.48 13.41
CA GLU A 59 0.17 2.26 12.20
C GLU A 59 1.45 1.51 12.49
N ARG A 60 2.15 1.88 13.56
CA ARG A 60 3.40 1.24 13.93
C ARG A 60 3.21 -0.26 14.17
N GLN A 61 2.16 -0.62 14.90
CA GLN A 61 1.89 -2.03 15.18
C GLN A 61 1.52 -2.79 13.92
N PHE A 62 0.80 -2.15 13.00
CA PHE A 62 0.46 -2.81 11.75
C PHE A 62 1.70 -3.03 10.88
N VAL A 63 2.56 -2.03 10.75
CA VAL A 63 3.80 -2.16 9.97
C VAL A 63 4.68 -3.27 10.56
N GLU A 64 4.80 -3.34 11.89
CA GLU A 64 5.57 -4.40 12.52
C GLU A 64 4.93 -5.77 12.31
N PHE A 65 3.62 -5.85 12.32
CA PHE A 65 2.90 -7.08 12.01
C PHE A 65 3.22 -7.56 10.58
N VAL A 66 3.20 -6.64 9.60
CA VAL A 66 3.53 -6.98 8.22
C VAL A 66 4.98 -7.44 8.12
N ARG A 67 5.88 -6.76 8.81
CA ARG A 67 7.30 -7.13 8.81
C ARG A 67 7.51 -8.52 9.37
N ALA A 68 6.81 -8.85 10.43
CA ALA A 68 6.99 -10.14 11.11
C ALA A 68 6.41 -11.30 10.30
N ASN A 69 5.35 -11.06 9.52
CA ASN A 69 4.58 -12.14 8.93
C ASN A 69 4.53 -12.14 7.40
N TYR A 70 4.75 -11.00 6.77
CA TYR A 70 4.53 -10.86 5.32
C TYR A 70 5.69 -10.20 4.60
N LEU A 71 6.90 -10.31 5.15
CA LEU A 71 8.07 -9.69 4.53
C LEU A 71 8.35 -10.29 3.14
N ALA A 72 7.93 -11.53 2.90
CA ALA A 72 8.09 -12.15 1.59
C ALA A 72 7.30 -11.40 0.51
N LEU A 73 6.16 -10.80 0.88
CA LEU A 73 5.36 -10.01 -0.06
C LEU A 73 5.89 -8.59 -0.20
N PHE A 74 6.51 -8.06 0.85
CA PHE A 74 7.03 -6.69 0.87
C PHE A 74 8.49 -6.71 1.32
N PRO A 75 9.39 -7.28 0.49
CA PRO A 75 10.79 -7.47 0.92
C PRO A 75 11.55 -6.17 1.17
N ASN A 76 11.05 -5.06 0.65
CA ASN A 76 11.69 -3.77 0.82
C ASN A 76 10.90 -2.86 1.76
N LEU A 77 10.10 -3.44 2.64
CA LEU A 77 9.28 -2.69 3.59
C LEU A 77 10.13 -1.76 4.44
N LEU A 78 9.68 -0.51 4.53
CA LEU A 78 10.39 0.54 5.25
C LEU A 78 10.16 0.45 6.76
N GLU A 79 11.02 1.13 7.53
CA GLU A 79 10.76 1.35 8.94
C GLU A 79 9.54 2.24 9.10
N GLN A 80 8.90 2.20 10.28
CA GLN A 80 7.65 2.89 10.50
C GLN A 80 7.73 4.40 10.21
N SER A 81 8.82 5.05 10.61
CA SER A 81 8.95 6.50 10.37
C SER A 81 9.08 6.82 8.88
N GLN A 82 9.84 6.00 8.15
CA GLN A 82 9.97 6.17 6.69
C GLN A 82 8.67 5.83 5.98
N PHE A 83 7.99 4.79 6.45
CA PHE A 83 6.68 4.42 5.91
C PHE A 83 5.69 5.57 6.10
N ASN A 84 5.64 6.16 7.29
CA ASN A 84 4.73 7.27 7.57
C ASN A 84 4.99 8.45 6.62
N ARG A 85 6.25 8.77 6.38
CA ARG A 85 6.61 9.84 5.46
C ARG A 85 6.12 9.56 4.04
N ARG A 86 6.36 8.32 3.56
CA ARG A 86 5.92 7.92 2.23
C ARG A 86 4.39 7.91 2.13
N ALA A 87 3.71 7.45 3.17
CA ALA A 87 2.26 7.43 3.20
C ALA A 87 1.68 8.83 3.03
N ARG A 88 2.28 9.81 3.69
CA ARG A 88 1.83 11.21 3.53
C ARG A 88 2.03 11.71 2.12
N GLN A 89 3.13 11.33 1.47
CA GLN A 89 3.43 11.76 0.11
C GLN A 89 2.43 11.22 -0.91
N VAL A 90 1.93 10.00 -0.71
CA VAL A 90 1.03 9.37 -1.66
C VAL A 90 -0.44 9.42 -1.25
N ALA A 91 -0.75 10.09 -0.14
CA ALA A 91 -2.12 10.14 0.36
C ALA A 91 -3.11 10.69 -0.67
N HIS A 92 -2.72 11.72 -1.41
CA HIS A 92 -3.58 12.31 -2.42
C HIS A 92 -3.83 11.36 -3.60
N LEU A 93 -2.84 10.53 -3.94
CA LEU A 93 -3.02 9.52 -4.97
C LEU A 93 -3.99 8.44 -4.50
N LEU A 94 -3.86 8.03 -3.25
CA LEU A 94 -4.74 7.03 -2.68
C LEU A 94 -6.19 7.52 -2.66
N GLU A 95 -6.40 8.77 -2.32
CA GLU A 95 -7.72 9.39 -2.35
C GLU A 95 -8.34 9.30 -3.74
N GLY A 96 -7.58 9.63 -4.78
CA GLY A 96 -8.04 9.53 -6.15
C GLY A 96 -8.35 8.11 -6.56
N CYS A 97 -7.51 7.17 -6.14
CA CYS A 97 -7.72 5.75 -6.44
C CYS A 97 -9.00 5.23 -5.80
N GLN A 98 -9.22 5.53 -4.52
CA GLN A 98 -10.40 5.07 -3.80
C GLN A 98 -11.69 5.67 -4.35
N THR A 99 -11.61 6.92 -4.84
CA THR A 99 -12.78 7.57 -5.44
C THR A 99 -13.13 6.94 -6.78
N ALA A 100 -12.11 6.64 -7.61
CA ALA A 100 -12.32 6.09 -8.94
C ALA A 100 -12.73 4.61 -8.88
N GLU A 101 -12.07 3.83 -8.04
CA GLU A 101 -12.30 2.40 -7.93
C GLU A 101 -12.30 1.98 -6.46
N PRO A 102 -13.45 2.14 -5.78
CA PRO A 102 -13.53 1.75 -4.37
C PRO A 102 -13.11 0.29 -4.18
N ILE A 103 -12.14 0.08 -3.33
CA ILE A 103 -11.62 -1.26 -3.06
C ILE A 103 -12.48 -1.88 -1.97
N LYS A 104 -13.05 -3.05 -2.27
CA LYS A 104 -13.90 -3.77 -1.32
C LYS A 104 -13.29 -5.11 -0.97
N ILE A 105 -13.24 -5.39 0.30
CA ILE A 105 -12.82 -6.68 0.82
C ILE A 105 -14.04 -7.33 1.43
N SER A 106 -14.45 -8.44 0.88
CA SER A 106 -15.64 -9.15 1.35
C SER A 106 -15.30 -10.52 1.92
#